data_495eaa717e29847ef4b128a23497556e
#
_entry.id   495eaa717e29847ef4b128a23497556e
#
_cell.length_a   1.000
_cell.length_b   1.000
_cell.length_c   1.000
_cell.angle_alpha   90.00
_cell.angle_beta   90.00
_cell.angle_gamma   90.00
#
_symmetry.space_group_name_H-M   'P 1'
#
loop_
_entity.id
_entity.type
_entity.pdbx_description
1 polymer ?
#
loop_
_entity_poly.entity_id
_entity_poly.type
_entity_poly.pdbx_seq_one_letter_code
_entity_poly.pdbx_strand_id
1 'polypeptide(L)'
;MKKILAFTLIFFSTISSINAGEIKRIFVGNKDAKITIIAFESLTCSHCASFHKDVFPELKKEYLDTGIAKIEFRHFPLDAAAFNASKVSQCKNDGDSTILNSLYANQQKWVKGNSVEEANQNLRKFLTSEGFDINFDKCINNGEIEDFVLNDRIDGAKNFKVNSTPTIVINNKKFEKTLNYKNIKKALEKLI
;
A
#
# COMPACT_ATOMS: atom_id res chain seq x y z
N MET A 1 73.98 8.40 -4.65
CA MET A 1 72.74 8.58 -3.86
C MET A 1 71.55 8.40 -4.79
N LYS A 2 70.89 7.25 -4.80
CA LYS A 2 69.73 6.93 -5.64
C LYS A 2 68.45 7.32 -4.90
N LYS A 3 67.70 8.27 -5.41
CA LYS A 3 66.38 8.65 -4.86
C LYS A 3 65.31 7.66 -5.41
N ILE A 4 64.73 6.85 -4.52
CA ILE A 4 63.59 6.00 -4.84
C ILE A 4 62.31 6.86 -4.71
N LEU A 5 61.67 7.08 -5.85
CA LEU A 5 60.35 7.75 -5.91
C LEU A 5 59.26 6.66 -5.63
N ALA A 6 58.62 6.67 -4.46
CA ALA A 6 57.50 5.83 -4.18
C ALA A 6 56.24 6.40 -4.82
N PHE A 7 55.70 5.68 -5.80
CA PHE A 7 54.43 6.03 -6.47
C PHE A 7 53.28 5.39 -5.67
N THR A 8 52.57 6.20 -4.91
CA THR A 8 51.40 5.71 -4.14
C THR A 8 50.23 5.69 -5.10
N LEU A 9 49.80 4.46 -5.49
CA LEU A 9 48.61 4.25 -6.28
C LEU A 9 47.38 4.40 -5.34
N ILE A 10 46.63 5.50 -5.47
CA ILE A 10 45.38 5.72 -4.79
C ILE A 10 44.31 4.96 -5.59
N PHE A 11 43.85 3.83 -5.02
CA PHE A 11 42.72 3.06 -5.57
C PHE A 11 41.43 3.79 -5.21
N PHE A 12 40.84 4.51 -6.13
CA PHE A 12 39.53 5.12 -5.98
C PHE A 12 38.47 4.03 -6.19
N SER A 13 38.02 3.42 -5.10
CA SER A 13 36.86 2.54 -5.14
C SER A 13 35.62 3.37 -5.39
N THR A 14 35.10 3.35 -6.60
CA THR A 14 33.76 3.87 -6.89
C THR A 14 32.72 2.94 -6.28
N ILE A 15 32.18 3.32 -5.13
CA ILE A 15 31.01 2.68 -4.56
C ILE A 15 29.84 3.06 -5.48
N SER A 16 29.48 2.17 -6.40
CA SER A 16 28.23 2.28 -7.14
C SER A 16 27.09 2.08 -6.14
N SER A 17 26.47 3.17 -5.69
CA SER A 17 25.21 3.12 -4.97
C SER A 17 24.18 2.48 -5.90
N ILE A 18 23.83 1.23 -5.63
CA ILE A 18 22.67 0.60 -6.25
C ILE A 18 21.47 1.41 -5.72
N ASN A 19 20.97 2.31 -6.55
CA ASN A 19 19.69 2.97 -6.28
C ASN A 19 18.62 1.89 -6.38
N ALA A 20 18.28 1.26 -5.27
CA ALA A 20 17.05 0.52 -5.12
C ALA A 20 15.91 1.51 -5.42
N GLY A 21 15.11 1.24 -6.44
CA GLY A 21 14.07 2.16 -6.89
C GLY A 21 13.06 2.39 -5.76
N GLU A 22 12.71 3.64 -5.51
CA GLU A 22 11.69 3.99 -4.50
C GLU A 22 10.41 3.18 -4.70
N ILE A 23 9.88 2.60 -3.61
CA ILE A 23 8.61 1.86 -3.65
C ILE A 23 7.48 2.86 -3.92
N LYS A 24 6.81 2.69 -5.06
CA LYS A 24 5.70 3.55 -5.48
C LYS A 24 4.46 3.22 -4.67
N ARG A 25 3.89 4.24 -4.07
CA ARG A 25 2.62 4.13 -3.33
C ARG A 25 1.46 3.80 -4.27
N ILE A 26 0.60 2.89 -3.85
CA ILE A 26 -0.65 2.61 -4.57
C ILE A 26 -1.60 3.80 -4.36
N PHE A 27 -2.08 4.40 -5.45
CA PHE A 27 -3.04 5.48 -5.40
C PHE A 27 -4.00 5.46 -6.59
N VAL A 28 -5.12 6.17 -6.46
CA VAL A 28 -6.11 6.39 -7.52
C VAL A 28 -6.50 7.87 -7.57
N GLY A 29 -6.66 8.41 -8.77
CA GLY A 29 -6.98 9.80 -9.02
C GLY A 29 -5.81 10.60 -9.59
N ASN A 30 -5.97 11.91 -9.70
CA ASN A 30 -4.92 12.80 -10.21
C ASN A 30 -3.87 13.03 -9.12
N LYS A 31 -2.60 12.73 -9.39
CA LYS A 31 -1.49 12.93 -8.43
C LYS A 31 -1.39 14.37 -7.93
N ASP A 32 -1.80 15.35 -8.73
CA ASP A 32 -1.73 16.79 -8.45
C ASP A 32 -3.03 17.34 -7.83
N ALA A 33 -4.01 16.47 -7.49
CA ALA A 33 -5.25 16.86 -6.85
C ALA A 33 -5.00 17.55 -5.50
N LYS A 34 -5.73 18.65 -5.25
CA LYS A 34 -5.61 19.44 -4.01
C LYS A 34 -6.13 18.69 -2.77
N ILE A 35 -7.06 17.77 -2.97
CA ILE A 35 -7.61 16.94 -1.89
C ILE A 35 -6.93 15.59 -1.91
N THR A 36 -6.24 15.27 -0.81
CA THR A 36 -5.64 13.95 -0.61
C THR A 36 -6.43 13.18 0.44
N ILE A 37 -6.88 12.01 0.06
CA ILE A 37 -7.49 11.03 0.96
C ILE A 37 -6.43 9.97 1.22
N ILE A 38 -6.22 9.59 2.48
CA ILE A 38 -5.38 8.44 2.85
C ILE A 38 -6.30 7.41 3.49
N ALA A 39 -6.23 6.18 2.99
CA ALA A 39 -6.92 5.04 3.58
C ALA A 39 -5.90 4.10 4.22
N PHE A 40 -5.88 4.00 5.54
CA PHE A 40 -5.10 3.00 6.27
C PHE A 40 -5.92 1.73 6.39
N GLU A 41 -5.44 0.64 5.80
CA GLU A 41 -6.23 -0.55 5.57
C GLU A 41 -5.47 -1.84 5.86
N SER A 42 -6.22 -2.89 6.20
CA SER A 42 -5.72 -4.25 6.34
C SER A 42 -6.45 -5.18 5.36
N LEU A 43 -5.71 -5.97 4.60
CA LEU A 43 -6.28 -6.84 3.56
C LEU A 43 -7.11 -8.01 4.11
N THR A 44 -7.00 -8.33 5.40
CA THR A 44 -7.88 -9.32 6.08
C THR A 44 -9.08 -8.68 6.77
N CYS A 45 -9.16 -7.34 6.84
CA CYS A 45 -10.25 -6.64 7.50
C CYS A 45 -11.52 -6.62 6.65
N SER A 46 -12.63 -7.19 7.15
CA SER A 46 -13.92 -7.20 6.47
C SER A 46 -14.51 -5.80 6.28
N HIS A 47 -14.29 -4.88 7.23
CA HIS A 47 -14.73 -3.48 7.08
C HIS A 47 -13.98 -2.74 5.98
N CYS A 48 -12.71 -3.09 5.73
CA CYS A 48 -11.97 -2.57 4.57
C CYS A 48 -12.57 -3.10 3.26
N ALA A 49 -12.90 -4.39 3.19
CA ALA A 49 -13.59 -4.94 2.02
C ALA A 49 -14.95 -4.27 1.79
N SER A 50 -15.71 -3.99 2.85
CA SER A 50 -16.97 -3.22 2.75
C SER A 50 -16.73 -1.79 2.24
N PHE A 51 -15.67 -1.11 2.69
CA PHE A 51 -15.31 0.21 2.16
C PHE A 51 -15.04 0.16 0.65
N HIS A 52 -14.27 -0.82 0.18
CA HIS A 52 -13.99 -1.01 -1.25
C HIS A 52 -15.23 -1.37 -2.06
N LYS A 53 -16.19 -2.07 -1.48
CA LYS A 53 -17.44 -2.46 -2.12
C LYS A 53 -18.46 -1.33 -2.16
N ASP A 54 -18.68 -0.65 -1.02
CA ASP A 54 -19.87 0.17 -0.79
C ASP A 54 -19.58 1.69 -0.84
N VAL A 55 -18.31 2.10 -0.70
CA VAL A 55 -17.92 3.53 -0.61
C VAL A 55 -16.97 3.95 -1.73
N PHE A 56 -15.93 3.15 -1.95
CA PHE A 56 -14.88 3.49 -2.92
C PHE A 56 -15.39 3.67 -4.36
N PRO A 57 -16.34 2.88 -4.91
CA PRO A 57 -16.81 3.06 -6.27
C PRO A 57 -17.43 4.44 -6.53
N GLU A 58 -18.29 4.91 -5.62
CA GLU A 58 -18.90 6.23 -5.74
C GLU A 58 -17.88 7.35 -5.54
N LEU A 59 -16.96 7.18 -4.57
CA LEU A 59 -15.87 8.10 -4.34
C LEU A 59 -14.97 8.21 -5.58
N LYS A 60 -14.65 7.08 -6.19
CA LYS A 60 -13.86 7.03 -7.42
C LYS A 60 -14.54 7.81 -8.54
N LYS A 61 -15.80 7.49 -8.82
CA LYS A 61 -16.59 8.10 -9.90
C LYS A 61 -16.71 9.62 -9.74
N GLU A 62 -17.06 10.11 -8.55
CA GLU A 62 -17.39 11.51 -8.36
C GLU A 62 -16.18 12.41 -8.07
N TYR A 63 -15.10 11.88 -7.48
CA TYR A 63 -13.97 12.72 -7.03
C TYR A 63 -12.62 12.33 -7.60
N LEU A 64 -12.35 11.03 -7.79
CA LEU A 64 -11.03 10.60 -8.23
C LEU A 64 -10.90 10.65 -9.75
N ASP A 65 -11.88 10.12 -10.49
CA ASP A 65 -11.90 10.12 -11.96
C ASP A 65 -12.09 11.55 -12.52
N THR A 66 -12.68 12.45 -11.73
CA THR A 66 -12.84 13.87 -12.08
C THR A 66 -11.60 14.72 -11.76
N GLY A 67 -10.60 14.14 -11.09
CA GLY A 67 -9.39 14.84 -10.70
C GLY A 67 -9.53 15.80 -9.51
N ILE A 68 -10.68 15.83 -8.83
CA ILE A 68 -10.95 16.69 -7.66
C ILE A 68 -10.12 16.21 -6.47
N ALA A 69 -10.02 14.90 -6.28
CA ALA A 69 -9.26 14.28 -5.21
C ALA A 69 -8.37 13.13 -5.71
N LYS A 70 -7.44 12.73 -4.86
CA LYS A 70 -6.72 11.44 -4.98
C LYS A 70 -6.89 10.66 -3.68
N ILE A 71 -6.83 9.33 -3.77
CA ILE A 71 -6.75 8.45 -2.62
C ILE A 71 -5.43 7.68 -2.66
N GLU A 72 -4.72 7.65 -1.54
CA GLU A 72 -3.54 6.85 -1.30
C GLU A 72 -3.92 5.69 -0.38
N PHE A 73 -3.62 4.46 -0.80
CA PHE A 73 -3.80 3.29 0.05
C PHE A 73 -2.52 3.04 0.84
N ARG A 74 -2.64 3.03 2.16
CA ARG A 74 -1.54 2.77 3.08
C ARG A 74 -1.80 1.50 3.88
N HIS A 75 -0.77 0.69 3.96
CA HIS A 75 -0.86 -0.60 4.62
C HIS A 75 -0.89 -0.46 6.14
N PHE A 76 -1.89 -1.07 6.76
CA PHE A 76 -2.00 -1.19 8.21
C PHE A 76 -2.38 -2.63 8.58
N PRO A 77 -1.49 -3.61 8.30
CA PRO A 77 -1.82 -5.02 8.51
C PRO A 77 -2.10 -5.32 9.98
N LEU A 78 -3.20 -6.02 10.24
CA LEU A 78 -3.65 -6.41 11.58
C LEU A 78 -3.11 -7.79 11.99
N ASP A 79 -2.69 -8.60 11.03
CA ASP A 79 -2.16 -9.94 11.22
C ASP A 79 -1.10 -10.29 10.15
N ALA A 80 -0.47 -11.45 10.29
CA ALA A 80 0.58 -11.91 9.40
C ALA A 80 0.08 -12.22 7.97
N ALA A 81 -1.17 -12.68 7.80
CA ALA A 81 -1.74 -12.93 6.49
C ALA A 81 -1.98 -11.60 5.75
N ALA A 82 -2.52 -10.58 6.46
CA ALA A 82 -2.65 -9.23 5.93
C ALA A 82 -1.28 -8.63 5.55
N PHE A 83 -0.26 -8.87 6.37
CA PHE A 83 1.09 -8.38 6.11
C PHE A 83 1.66 -8.96 4.81
N ASN A 84 1.56 -10.27 4.61
CA ASN A 84 2.01 -10.91 3.38
C ASN A 84 1.17 -10.48 2.16
N ALA A 85 -0.15 -10.35 2.31
CA ALA A 85 -1.01 -9.83 1.25
C ALA A 85 -0.67 -8.38 0.88
N SER A 86 -0.30 -7.55 1.85
CA SER A 86 0.17 -6.18 1.63
C SER A 86 1.46 -6.16 0.80
N LYS A 87 2.42 -7.02 1.14
CA LYS A 87 3.67 -7.17 0.36
C LYS A 87 3.38 -7.59 -1.08
N VAL A 88 2.47 -8.53 -1.26
CA VAL A 88 2.07 -9.00 -2.60
C VAL A 88 1.37 -7.90 -3.40
N SER A 89 0.45 -7.16 -2.80
CA SER A 89 -0.25 -6.06 -3.49
C SER A 89 0.70 -4.95 -3.97
N GLN A 90 1.82 -4.77 -3.26
CA GLN A 90 2.85 -3.76 -3.54
C GLN A 90 3.94 -4.25 -4.52
N CYS A 91 3.97 -5.56 -4.81
CA CYS A 91 5.12 -6.21 -5.43
C CYS A 91 5.44 -5.77 -6.87
N LYS A 92 4.44 -5.36 -7.65
CA LYS A 92 4.68 -4.82 -9.01
C LYS A 92 5.39 -3.48 -8.99
N ASN A 93 5.29 -2.76 -7.90
CA ASN A 93 5.90 -1.44 -7.71
C ASN A 93 5.55 -0.43 -8.83
N ASP A 94 4.35 -0.52 -9.38
CA ASP A 94 3.84 0.36 -10.44
C ASP A 94 2.92 1.47 -9.93
N GLY A 95 2.47 1.36 -8.65
CA GLY A 95 1.52 2.27 -8.02
C GLY A 95 0.06 1.99 -8.40
N ASP A 96 -0.19 0.94 -9.19
CA ASP A 96 -1.52 0.53 -9.63
C ASP A 96 -2.29 -0.22 -8.52
N SER A 97 -3.60 0.02 -8.46
CA SER A 97 -4.47 -0.55 -7.44
C SER A 97 -5.17 -1.86 -7.83
N THR A 98 -4.90 -2.40 -9.01
CA THR A 98 -5.62 -3.56 -9.55
C THR A 98 -5.54 -4.78 -8.65
N ILE A 99 -4.33 -5.13 -8.18
CA ILE A 99 -4.15 -6.27 -7.29
C ILE A 99 -4.84 -6.02 -5.95
N LEU A 100 -4.65 -4.83 -5.37
CA LEU A 100 -5.27 -4.43 -4.10
C LEU A 100 -6.80 -4.55 -4.18
N ASN A 101 -7.40 -4.00 -5.22
CA ASN A 101 -8.85 -4.03 -5.43
C ASN A 101 -9.37 -5.47 -5.64
N SER A 102 -8.64 -6.30 -6.39
CA SER A 102 -8.99 -7.71 -6.59
C SER A 102 -8.95 -8.49 -5.28
N LEU A 103 -7.94 -8.24 -4.42
CA LEU A 103 -7.82 -8.86 -3.11
C LEU A 103 -9.00 -8.50 -2.21
N TYR A 104 -9.44 -7.23 -2.16
CA TYR A 104 -10.63 -6.84 -1.38
C TYR A 104 -11.93 -7.40 -1.96
N ALA A 105 -12.12 -7.33 -3.26
CA ALA A 105 -13.34 -7.84 -3.91
C ALA A 105 -13.52 -9.34 -3.71
N ASN A 106 -12.44 -10.08 -3.52
CA ASN A 106 -12.43 -11.53 -3.40
C ASN A 106 -11.89 -12.03 -2.04
N GLN A 107 -11.92 -11.18 -1.01
CA GLN A 107 -11.34 -11.48 0.30
C GLN A 107 -11.74 -12.87 0.82
N GLN A 108 -13.00 -13.27 0.66
CA GLN A 108 -13.52 -14.57 1.10
C GLN A 108 -12.90 -15.78 0.38
N LYS A 109 -12.30 -15.58 -0.80
CA LYS A 109 -11.67 -16.67 -1.56
C LYS A 109 -10.29 -17.03 -1.01
N TRP A 110 -9.56 -16.07 -0.46
CA TRP A 110 -8.17 -16.26 -0.03
C TRP A 110 -7.94 -16.08 1.48
N VAL A 111 -8.75 -15.28 2.20
CA VAL A 111 -8.67 -15.16 3.67
C VAL A 111 -9.27 -16.41 4.31
N LYS A 112 -8.54 -17.51 4.27
CA LYS A 112 -8.94 -18.82 4.79
C LYS A 112 -7.71 -19.52 5.38
N GLY A 113 -7.98 -20.46 6.28
CA GLY A 113 -6.95 -21.31 6.88
C GLY A 113 -6.74 -21.00 8.36
N ASN A 114 -6.08 -21.93 9.03
CA ASN A 114 -5.81 -21.87 10.47
C ASN A 114 -4.36 -21.50 10.77
N SER A 115 -3.55 -21.29 9.73
CA SER A 115 -2.16 -20.86 9.83
C SER A 115 -1.80 -19.84 8.75
N VAL A 116 -0.69 -19.13 8.93
CA VAL A 116 -0.14 -18.20 7.94
C VAL A 116 0.23 -18.92 6.66
N GLU A 117 0.75 -20.15 6.76
CA GLU A 117 1.13 -20.99 5.63
C GLU A 117 -0.08 -21.33 4.76
N GLU A 118 -1.20 -21.72 5.39
CA GLU A 118 -2.45 -22.00 4.68
C GLU A 118 -3.02 -20.74 4.02
N ALA A 119 -3.00 -19.61 4.72
CA ALA A 119 -3.43 -18.32 4.17
C ALA A 119 -2.56 -17.91 2.96
N ASN A 120 -1.24 -18.09 3.04
CA ASN A 120 -0.32 -17.82 1.94
C ASN A 120 -0.58 -18.74 0.74
N GLN A 121 -0.85 -20.02 0.97
CA GLN A 121 -1.20 -20.96 -0.11
C GLN A 121 -2.51 -20.55 -0.81
N ASN A 122 -3.52 -20.14 -0.05
CA ASN A 122 -4.79 -19.70 -0.60
C ASN A 122 -4.62 -18.39 -1.38
N LEU A 123 -3.85 -17.45 -0.85
CA LEU A 123 -3.52 -16.20 -1.53
C LEU A 123 -2.78 -16.47 -2.87
N ARG A 124 -1.77 -17.35 -2.85
CA ARG A 124 -1.04 -17.75 -4.06
C ARG A 124 -1.98 -18.37 -5.10
N LYS A 125 -2.83 -19.34 -4.70
CA LYS A 125 -3.80 -19.98 -5.59
C LYS A 125 -4.76 -18.96 -6.18
N PHE A 126 -5.26 -18.03 -5.36
CA PHE A 126 -6.14 -16.97 -5.80
C PHE A 126 -5.47 -16.08 -6.87
N LEU A 127 -4.28 -15.57 -6.61
CA LEU A 127 -3.56 -14.71 -7.56
C LEU A 127 -3.31 -15.41 -8.90
N THR A 128 -2.92 -16.69 -8.86
CA THR A 128 -2.75 -17.50 -10.07
C THR A 128 -4.07 -17.69 -10.84
N SER A 129 -5.18 -17.93 -10.12
CA SER A 129 -6.50 -18.12 -10.77
C SER A 129 -7.06 -16.84 -11.39
N GLU A 130 -6.69 -15.67 -10.86
CA GLU A 130 -7.06 -14.36 -11.42
C GLU A 130 -6.07 -13.91 -12.53
N GLY A 131 -5.07 -14.72 -12.85
CA GLY A 131 -4.11 -14.44 -13.94
C GLY A 131 -3.06 -13.38 -13.57
N PHE A 132 -2.83 -13.10 -12.30
CA PHE A 132 -1.76 -12.21 -11.90
C PHE A 132 -0.39 -12.88 -12.03
N ASP A 133 0.46 -12.33 -12.89
CA ASP A 133 1.85 -12.75 -13.04
C ASP A 133 2.70 -12.14 -11.90
N ILE A 134 2.74 -12.86 -10.77
CA ILE A 134 3.46 -12.45 -9.56
C ILE A 134 4.31 -13.62 -9.06
N ASN A 135 5.60 -13.37 -8.90
CA ASN A 135 6.46 -14.29 -8.16
C ASN A 135 6.22 -14.10 -6.66
N PHE A 136 5.30 -14.88 -6.12
CA PHE A 136 4.83 -14.79 -4.74
C PHE A 136 5.99 -14.84 -3.71
N ASP A 137 6.91 -15.80 -3.87
CA ASP A 137 8.01 -15.98 -2.92
C ASP A 137 8.98 -14.79 -2.96
N LYS A 138 9.25 -14.25 -4.14
CA LYS A 138 10.04 -13.03 -4.27
C LYS A 138 9.35 -11.84 -3.58
N CYS A 139 8.02 -11.72 -3.68
CA CYS A 139 7.27 -10.64 -3.06
C CYS A 139 7.30 -10.69 -1.53
N ILE A 140 6.99 -11.85 -0.95
CA ILE A 140 6.94 -11.97 0.52
C ILE A 140 8.32 -11.93 1.18
N ASN A 141 9.40 -12.19 0.44
CA ASN A 141 10.78 -12.15 0.93
C ASN A 141 11.52 -10.86 0.52
N ASN A 142 10.83 -9.88 -0.05
CA ASN A 142 11.42 -8.59 -0.42
C ASN A 142 11.49 -7.66 0.79
N GLY A 143 12.70 -7.40 1.31
CA GLY A 143 12.93 -6.58 2.49
C GLY A 143 12.53 -5.11 2.29
N GLU A 144 12.70 -4.54 1.09
CA GLU A 144 12.31 -3.14 0.81
C GLU A 144 10.79 -2.95 0.87
N ILE A 145 10.04 -3.93 0.32
CA ILE A 145 8.58 -3.92 0.41
C ILE A 145 8.12 -4.17 1.85
N GLU A 146 8.82 -5.04 2.57
CA GLU A 146 8.57 -5.29 3.98
C GLU A 146 8.70 -4.02 4.80
N ASP A 147 9.82 -3.32 4.67
CA ASP A 147 10.07 -2.04 5.35
C ASP A 147 9.04 -0.99 4.96
N PHE A 148 8.66 -0.93 3.69
CA PHE A 148 7.62 -0.01 3.23
C PHE A 148 6.27 -0.25 3.91
N VAL A 149 5.83 -1.51 4.00
CA VAL A 149 4.57 -1.90 4.66
C VAL A 149 4.62 -1.62 6.16
N LEU A 150 5.75 -1.92 6.81
CA LEU A 150 5.96 -1.65 8.24
C LEU A 150 5.98 -0.15 8.53
N ASN A 151 6.65 0.64 7.68
CA ASN A 151 6.70 2.10 7.82
C ASN A 151 5.33 2.74 7.67
N ASP A 152 4.47 2.26 6.75
CA ASP A 152 3.08 2.71 6.65
C ASP A 152 2.30 2.47 7.95
N ARG A 153 2.46 1.28 8.54
CA ARG A 153 1.80 0.94 9.80
C ARG A 153 2.31 1.81 10.95
N ILE A 154 3.63 2.02 11.03
CA ILE A 154 4.25 2.86 12.06
C ILE A 154 3.79 4.32 11.92
N ASP A 155 3.81 4.86 10.70
CA ASP A 155 3.36 6.21 10.39
C ASP A 155 1.88 6.40 10.77
N GLY A 156 1.02 5.46 10.36
CA GLY A 156 -0.39 5.46 10.72
C GLY A 156 -0.62 5.52 12.22
N ALA A 157 0.07 4.66 12.98
CA ALA A 157 -0.07 4.61 14.44
C ALA A 157 0.46 5.88 15.12
N LYS A 158 1.65 6.37 14.73
CA LYS A 158 2.31 7.49 15.40
C LYS A 158 1.71 8.84 15.00
N ASN A 159 1.54 9.10 13.70
CA ASN A 159 1.22 10.43 13.20
C ASN A 159 -0.28 10.64 13.01
N PHE A 160 -1.03 9.58 12.68
CA PHE A 160 -2.47 9.65 12.42
C PHE A 160 -3.32 8.98 13.50
N LYS A 161 -2.70 8.42 14.55
CA LYS A 161 -3.39 7.74 15.66
C LYS A 161 -4.33 6.65 15.18
N VAL A 162 -3.92 5.92 14.15
CA VAL A 162 -4.65 4.77 13.63
C VAL A 162 -4.59 3.64 14.67
N ASN A 163 -5.74 3.14 15.07
CA ASN A 163 -5.91 2.03 16.00
C ASN A 163 -6.93 0.97 15.50
N SER A 164 -7.54 1.23 14.36
CA SER A 164 -8.50 0.34 13.70
C SER A 164 -8.48 0.58 12.18
N THR A 165 -9.00 -0.37 11.41
CA THR A 165 -9.10 -0.27 9.95
C THR A 165 -10.55 -0.49 9.47
N PRO A 166 -10.95 0.18 8.38
CA PRO A 166 -10.21 1.25 7.72
C PRO A 166 -10.22 2.55 8.54
N THR A 167 -9.12 3.29 8.51
CA THR A 167 -9.06 4.68 9.00
C THR A 167 -8.82 5.60 7.82
N ILE A 168 -9.70 6.58 7.64
CA ILE A 168 -9.62 7.57 6.56
C ILE A 168 -9.06 8.88 7.11
N VAL A 169 -8.14 9.48 6.36
CA VAL A 169 -7.56 10.80 6.63
C VAL A 169 -7.78 11.67 5.40
N ILE A 170 -8.29 12.88 5.57
CA ILE A 170 -8.55 13.83 4.48
C ILE A 170 -7.72 15.09 4.75
N ASN A 171 -6.80 15.45 3.86
CA ASN A 171 -5.89 16.58 4.01
C ASN A 171 -5.27 16.64 5.42
N ASN A 172 -4.64 15.53 5.84
CA ASN A 172 -3.97 15.34 7.14
C ASN A 172 -4.89 15.38 8.37
N LYS A 173 -6.22 15.39 8.20
CA LYS A 173 -7.17 15.33 9.31
C LYS A 173 -7.89 13.99 9.31
N LYS A 174 -7.82 13.28 10.44
CA LYS A 174 -8.53 12.01 10.62
C LYS A 174 -10.04 12.23 10.51
N PHE A 175 -10.70 11.37 9.74
CA PHE A 175 -12.14 11.40 9.55
C PHE A 175 -12.82 10.64 10.69
N GLU A 176 -13.55 11.39 11.54
CA GLU A 176 -14.11 10.85 12.79
C GLU A 176 -15.60 10.47 12.71
N LYS A 177 -16.23 10.64 11.53
CA LYS A 177 -17.65 10.28 11.37
C LYS A 177 -17.81 8.84 10.93
N THR A 178 -19.02 8.30 11.06
CA THR A 178 -19.37 6.99 10.49
C THR A 178 -18.93 6.91 9.04
N LEU A 179 -18.12 5.91 8.72
CA LEU A 179 -17.55 5.69 7.41
C LEU A 179 -18.64 5.19 6.44
N ASN A 180 -19.15 6.11 5.66
CA ASN A 180 -20.05 5.86 4.54
C ASN A 180 -19.88 6.96 3.50
N TYR A 181 -20.32 6.69 2.28
CA TYR A 181 -20.17 7.63 1.16
C TYR A 181 -20.75 9.01 1.46
N LYS A 182 -21.99 9.09 2.00
CA LYS A 182 -22.67 10.35 2.32
C LYS A 182 -21.84 11.26 3.24
N ASN A 183 -21.20 10.69 4.25
CA ASN A 183 -20.42 11.46 5.22
C ASN A 183 -19.05 11.89 4.64
N ILE A 184 -18.42 11.03 3.83
CA ILE A 184 -17.19 11.41 3.10
C ILE A 184 -17.51 12.52 2.11
N LYS A 185 -18.54 12.37 1.29
CA LYS A 185 -19.00 13.39 0.34
C LYS A 185 -19.15 14.76 1.01
N LYS A 186 -19.89 14.82 2.13
CA LYS A 186 -20.04 16.07 2.91
C LYS A 186 -18.73 16.65 3.44
N ALA A 187 -17.72 15.82 3.67
CA ALA A 187 -16.41 16.30 4.11
C ALA A 187 -15.62 16.87 2.94
N LEU A 188 -15.69 16.24 1.77
CA LEU A 188 -15.01 16.69 0.55
C LEU A 188 -15.62 17.98 0.00
N GLU A 189 -16.96 18.08 -0.02
CA GLU A 189 -17.69 19.28 -0.47
C GLU A 189 -17.32 20.56 0.30
N LYS A 190 -16.78 20.44 1.51
CA LYS A 190 -16.30 21.59 2.30
C LYS A 190 -14.89 22.04 1.93
N LEU A 191 -14.20 21.26 1.08
CA LEU A 191 -12.82 21.49 0.68
C LEU A 191 -12.69 21.95 -0.79
N ILE A 192 -13.78 21.88 -1.52
CA ILE A 192 -13.92 22.37 -2.91
C ILE A 192 -14.34 23.84 -2.90
#